data_8ccd9dc46db599e634d89002bf34457c
#
_entry.id   8ccd9dc46db599e634d89002bf34457c
#
_cell.length_a   1.000
_cell.length_b   1.000
_cell.length_c   1.000
_cell.angle_alpha   90.00
_cell.angle_beta   90.00
_cell.angle_gamma   90.00
#
_symmetry.space_group_name_H-M   'P 1'
#
loop_
_entity.id
_entity.type
_entity.pdbx_description
1 polymer ?
#
loop_
_entity_poly.entity_id
_entity_poly.type
_entity_poly.pdbx_seq_one_letter_code
_entity_poly.pdbx_strand_id
1 'polypeptide(L)'
;MLPFLGDEARKRGYELPEPFGVGLVYYKLVREIEVTDLRVARVGAPPASVSRFADLGSSADVKNINVKLDAWLLPFLNVYGIVGKVWNESDTTINVTLPPLVPGGAPGRTFTTTVPTSIEGTVKGLGVTLAGGYESFFGALDVNWAKADLGFDERFKAVIASARAGWNGSADGRPLRAWANLTYWDTAAVARGTVPNPDGGTLTFEVEQGPKHPWTYGAGFSYSPKKWFDFNVDVGVDGHGGWYVAIVPVIRF
;
A
#
# COMPACT_ATOMS: atom_id res chain seq x y z
N MET A 1 -32.28 -9.63 -6.73
CA MET A 1 -31.62 -9.30 -5.45
C MET A 1 -30.15 -9.67 -5.59
N LEU A 2 -29.22 -8.89 -5.02
CA LEU A 2 -27.79 -9.24 -5.04
C LEU A 2 -27.49 -10.40 -4.07
N PRO A 3 -26.44 -11.19 -4.33
CA PRO A 3 -25.66 -11.23 -5.58
C PRO A 3 -26.47 -11.85 -6.73
N PHE A 4 -26.28 -11.36 -7.95
CA PHE A 4 -26.82 -12.02 -9.14
C PHE A 4 -26.29 -13.47 -9.19
N LEU A 5 -27.12 -14.44 -9.63
CA LEU A 5 -26.80 -15.88 -9.57
C LEU A 5 -26.66 -16.45 -8.15
N GLY A 6 -27.07 -15.71 -7.12
CA GLY A 6 -26.97 -16.16 -5.74
C GLY A 6 -27.83 -17.40 -5.46
N ASP A 7 -29.01 -17.48 -6.06
CA ASP A 7 -29.93 -18.65 -5.87
C ASP A 7 -29.35 -19.93 -6.49
N GLU A 8 -28.69 -19.82 -7.65
CA GLU A 8 -27.97 -20.94 -8.27
C GLU A 8 -26.80 -21.42 -7.42
N ALA A 9 -26.05 -20.49 -6.83
CA ALA A 9 -24.96 -20.84 -5.94
C ALA A 9 -25.46 -21.53 -4.67
N ARG A 10 -26.53 -21.03 -4.04
CA ARG A 10 -27.14 -21.65 -2.85
C ARG A 10 -27.71 -23.04 -3.16
N LYS A 11 -28.34 -23.23 -4.35
CA LYS A 11 -28.79 -24.56 -4.80
C LYS A 11 -27.65 -25.57 -4.94
N ARG A 12 -26.44 -25.11 -5.21
CA ARG A 12 -25.23 -25.95 -5.27
C ARG A 12 -24.53 -26.13 -3.92
N GLY A 13 -25.15 -25.64 -2.81
CA GLY A 13 -24.64 -25.81 -1.45
C GLY A 13 -23.63 -24.74 -0.99
N TYR A 14 -23.45 -23.66 -1.74
CA TYR A 14 -22.57 -22.57 -1.32
C TYR A 14 -23.27 -21.65 -0.33
N GLU A 15 -22.62 -21.38 0.80
CA GLU A 15 -23.02 -20.31 1.71
C GLU A 15 -22.43 -18.97 1.22
N LEU A 16 -23.31 -18.02 0.96
CA LEU A 16 -22.93 -16.67 0.51
C LEU A 16 -22.99 -15.68 1.66
N PRO A 17 -22.05 -14.72 1.73
CA PRO A 17 -22.18 -13.60 2.66
C PRO A 17 -23.34 -12.70 2.27
N GLU A 18 -23.82 -11.88 3.22
CA GLU A 18 -24.72 -10.78 2.90
C GLU A 18 -24.09 -9.85 1.85
N PRO A 19 -24.90 -9.33 0.91
CA PRO A 19 -24.39 -8.74 -0.31
C PRO A 19 -23.66 -7.40 -0.12
N PHE A 20 -24.01 -6.61 0.89
CA PHE A 20 -23.39 -5.31 1.15
C PHE A 20 -22.55 -5.35 2.41
N GLY A 21 -21.45 -4.60 2.40
CA GLY A 21 -20.56 -4.47 3.54
C GLY A 21 -20.13 -3.03 3.79
N VAL A 22 -20.07 -2.67 5.07
CA VAL A 22 -19.43 -1.44 5.54
C VAL A 22 -18.33 -1.85 6.52
N GLY A 23 -17.09 -1.53 6.19
CA GLY A 23 -15.91 -1.89 7.00
C GLY A 23 -15.08 -0.67 7.39
N LEU A 24 -14.38 -0.81 8.51
CA LEU A 24 -13.28 0.08 8.89
C LEU A 24 -11.97 -0.66 8.61
N VAL A 25 -11.09 -0.05 7.84
CA VAL A 25 -9.77 -0.61 7.52
C VAL A 25 -8.73 0.15 8.30
N TYR A 26 -8.11 -0.50 9.28
CA TYR A 26 -6.84 -0.06 9.84
C TYR A 26 -5.72 -0.80 9.12
N TYR A 27 -4.72 -0.04 8.64
CA TYR A 27 -3.58 -0.60 7.92
C TYR A 27 -2.31 0.10 8.38
N LYS A 28 -1.29 -0.69 8.70
CA LYS A 28 0.06 -0.22 9.00
C LYS A 28 1.06 -0.97 8.13
N LEU A 29 1.98 -0.24 7.50
CA LEU A 29 3.04 -0.75 6.64
C LEU A 29 4.35 -0.07 7.00
N VAL A 30 5.38 -0.86 7.24
CA VAL A 30 6.77 -0.41 7.35
C VAL A 30 7.57 -1.06 6.23
N ARG A 31 8.33 -0.27 5.48
CA ARG A 31 9.12 -0.78 4.36
C ARG A 31 10.26 0.14 3.96
N GLU A 32 11.24 -0.42 3.26
CA GLU A 32 12.26 0.34 2.55
C GLU A 32 11.70 0.92 1.24
N ILE A 33 12.04 2.18 1.01
CA ILE A 33 11.72 2.93 -0.22
C ILE A 33 13.01 3.16 -0.98
N GLU A 34 12.99 2.91 -2.27
CA GLU A 34 14.06 3.25 -3.19
C GLU A 34 13.73 4.57 -3.90
N VAL A 35 14.68 5.49 -3.88
CA VAL A 35 14.61 6.70 -4.69
C VAL A 35 15.28 6.40 -6.02
N THR A 36 14.48 6.34 -7.08
CA THR A 36 14.94 5.96 -8.41
C THR A 36 15.53 7.13 -9.19
N ASP A 37 15.04 8.35 -8.97
CA ASP A 37 15.60 9.56 -9.55
C ASP A 37 15.41 10.77 -8.62
N LEU A 38 16.44 11.59 -8.52
CA LEU A 38 16.40 12.89 -7.84
C LEU A 38 16.87 13.96 -8.81
N ARG A 39 15.98 14.87 -9.15
CA ARG A 39 16.27 16.03 -10.00
C ARG A 39 16.20 17.31 -9.18
N VAL A 40 17.16 18.18 -9.41
CA VAL A 40 17.24 19.48 -8.75
C VAL A 40 17.43 20.58 -9.79
N ALA A 41 16.74 21.71 -9.61
CA ALA A 41 16.91 22.88 -10.46
C ALA A 41 16.87 24.17 -9.64
N ARG A 42 17.53 25.22 -10.13
CA ARG A 42 17.23 26.59 -9.72
C ARG A 42 15.90 27.01 -10.37
N VAL A 43 15.14 27.83 -9.70
CA VAL A 43 13.88 28.37 -10.28
C VAL A 43 14.17 29.00 -11.65
N GLY A 44 13.47 28.51 -12.69
CA GLY A 44 13.66 28.95 -14.08
C GLY A 44 14.74 28.21 -14.88
N ALA A 45 15.44 27.26 -14.29
CA ALA A 45 16.38 26.39 -14.99
C ALA A 45 15.80 24.96 -15.20
N PRO A 46 16.21 24.23 -16.26
CA PRO A 46 15.81 22.85 -16.43
C PRO A 46 16.34 21.96 -15.31
N PRO A 47 15.56 20.98 -14.80
CA PRO A 47 16.00 20.08 -13.76
C PRO A 47 17.11 19.14 -14.26
N ALA A 48 18.15 18.96 -13.43
CA ALA A 48 19.23 18.03 -13.68
C ALA A 48 19.21 16.89 -12.67
N SER A 49 19.36 15.64 -13.15
CA SER A 49 19.45 14.48 -12.28
C SER A 49 20.79 14.51 -11.52
N VAL A 50 20.69 14.36 -10.20
CA VAL A 50 21.84 14.26 -9.29
C VAL A 50 21.98 12.86 -8.67
N SER A 51 21.16 11.90 -9.08
CA SER A 51 21.10 10.53 -8.54
C SER A 51 22.44 9.79 -8.62
N ARG A 52 23.28 10.11 -9.62
CA ARG A 52 24.62 9.50 -9.74
C ARG A 52 25.62 9.93 -8.65
N PHE A 53 25.32 10.98 -7.90
CA PHE A 53 26.18 11.52 -6.84
C PHE A 53 25.59 11.36 -5.45
N ALA A 54 24.35 10.89 -5.37
CA ALA A 54 23.62 10.71 -4.12
C ALA A 54 23.13 9.28 -4.02
N ASP A 55 23.50 8.59 -2.93
CA ASP A 55 22.87 7.34 -2.53
C ASP A 55 21.80 7.68 -1.50
N LEU A 56 20.56 7.30 -1.81
CA LEU A 56 19.37 7.69 -1.08
C LEU A 56 18.69 6.44 -0.54
N GLY A 57 18.79 6.23 0.76
CA GLY A 57 18.03 5.22 1.48
C GLY A 57 16.85 5.88 2.19
N SER A 58 15.67 5.32 2.05
CA SER A 58 14.48 5.81 2.77
C SER A 58 13.71 4.64 3.36
N SER A 59 13.19 4.85 4.58
CA SER A 59 12.20 3.97 5.20
C SER A 59 10.89 4.74 5.36
N ALA A 60 9.78 4.05 5.17
CA ALA A 60 8.46 4.62 5.37
C ALA A 60 7.66 3.81 6.40
N ASP A 61 7.06 4.49 7.38
CA ASP A 61 6.04 3.99 8.30
C ASP A 61 4.71 4.62 7.91
N VAL A 62 3.86 3.84 7.23
CA VAL A 62 2.58 4.30 6.69
C VAL A 62 1.45 3.74 7.54
N LYS A 63 0.57 4.61 8.02
CA LYS A 63 -0.67 4.25 8.71
C LYS A 63 -1.87 4.77 7.94
N ASN A 64 -2.88 3.94 7.77
CA ASN A 64 -4.13 4.30 7.12
C ASN A 64 -5.32 3.94 8.00
N ILE A 65 -6.32 4.81 8.02
CA ILE A 65 -7.65 4.50 8.53
C ILE A 65 -8.66 4.86 7.45
N ASN A 66 -9.34 3.85 6.91
CA ASN A 66 -10.27 4.03 5.80
C ASN A 66 -11.63 3.40 6.11
N VAL A 67 -12.68 4.02 5.62
CA VAL A 67 -13.99 3.39 5.49
C VAL A 67 -14.01 2.65 4.14
N LYS A 68 -14.42 1.39 4.18
CA LYS A 68 -14.63 0.54 3.02
C LYS A 68 -16.13 0.29 2.85
N LEU A 69 -16.63 0.49 1.65
CA LEU A 69 -17.97 0.09 1.22
C LEU A 69 -17.82 -0.97 0.16
N ASP A 70 -18.46 -2.12 0.34
CA ASP A 70 -18.35 -3.22 -0.63
C ASP A 70 -19.71 -3.82 -1.00
N ALA A 71 -19.76 -4.42 -2.20
CA ALA A 71 -20.92 -5.15 -2.68
C ALA A 71 -20.51 -6.42 -3.45
N TRP A 72 -21.12 -7.54 -3.09
CA TRP A 72 -21.04 -8.77 -3.89
C TRP A 72 -22.04 -8.68 -5.04
N LEU A 73 -21.52 -8.39 -6.23
CA LEU A 73 -22.36 -8.33 -7.45
C LEU A 73 -22.69 -9.73 -7.96
N LEU A 74 -21.75 -10.66 -7.87
CA LEU A 74 -21.88 -12.07 -8.19
C LEU A 74 -21.36 -12.90 -6.99
N PRO A 75 -21.71 -14.18 -6.87
CA PRO A 75 -21.20 -15.04 -5.80
C PRO A 75 -19.68 -15.08 -5.67
N PHE A 76 -18.99 -14.75 -6.75
CA PHE A 76 -17.52 -14.78 -6.87
C PHE A 76 -16.91 -13.40 -7.15
N LEU A 77 -17.70 -12.33 -7.28
CA LEU A 77 -17.24 -10.99 -7.63
C LEU A 77 -17.70 -9.97 -6.60
N ASN A 78 -16.76 -9.40 -5.86
CA ASN A 78 -16.97 -8.27 -4.97
C ASN A 78 -16.31 -7.01 -5.56
N VAL A 79 -17.00 -5.88 -5.47
CA VAL A 79 -16.46 -4.57 -5.80
C VAL A 79 -16.52 -3.68 -4.57
N TYR A 80 -15.54 -2.79 -4.41
CA TYR A 80 -15.52 -1.93 -3.23
C TYR A 80 -14.89 -0.57 -3.50
N GLY A 81 -15.26 0.38 -2.65
CA GLY A 81 -14.64 1.69 -2.55
C GLY A 81 -14.03 1.90 -1.18
N ILE A 82 -12.95 2.67 -1.12
CA ILE A 82 -12.33 3.11 0.13
C ILE A 82 -12.17 4.63 0.15
N VAL A 83 -12.32 5.20 1.34
CA VAL A 83 -12.02 6.61 1.59
C VAL A 83 -11.54 6.76 3.03
N GLY A 84 -10.50 7.58 3.25
CA GLY A 84 -9.98 7.78 4.59
C GLY A 84 -8.76 8.67 4.66
N LYS A 85 -7.98 8.47 5.70
CA LYS A 85 -6.77 9.23 5.98
C LYS A 85 -5.54 8.34 5.98
N VAL A 86 -4.42 8.93 5.57
CA VAL A 86 -3.10 8.33 5.60
C VAL A 86 -2.13 9.25 6.34
N TRP A 87 -1.27 8.65 7.13
CA TRP A 87 -0.11 9.26 7.77
C TRP A 87 1.11 8.50 7.31
N ASN A 88 2.12 9.21 6.88
CA ASN A 88 3.40 8.66 6.47
C ASN A 88 4.52 9.35 7.23
N GLU A 89 5.26 8.59 8.01
CA GLU A 89 6.49 9.02 8.64
C GLU A 89 7.64 8.35 7.88
N SER A 90 8.59 9.14 7.39
CA SER A 90 9.73 8.61 6.64
C SER A 90 11.02 9.29 7.06
N ASP A 91 12.09 8.49 7.18
CA ASP A 91 13.45 8.94 7.38
C ASP A 91 14.23 8.72 6.08
N THR A 92 14.61 9.81 5.44
CA THR A 92 15.42 9.75 4.21
C THR A 92 16.88 10.09 4.52
N THR A 93 17.76 9.11 4.39
CA THR A 93 19.19 9.29 4.52
C THR A 93 19.79 9.62 3.16
N ILE A 94 20.44 10.74 3.07
CA ILE A 94 21.08 11.28 1.85
C ILE A 94 22.60 11.19 2.04
N ASN A 95 23.26 10.35 1.23
CA ASN A 95 24.71 10.25 1.17
C ASN A 95 25.19 10.90 -0.12
N VAL A 96 25.78 12.09 -0.03
CA VAL A 96 26.35 12.81 -1.19
C VAL A 96 27.86 12.61 -1.20
N THR A 97 28.37 11.99 -2.26
CA THR A 97 29.82 11.87 -2.48
C THR A 97 30.24 12.85 -3.56
N LEU A 98 30.95 13.91 -3.17
CA LEU A 98 31.50 14.87 -4.11
C LEU A 98 32.72 14.24 -4.82
N PRO A 99 32.84 14.38 -6.15
CA PRO A 99 34.02 13.93 -6.86
C PRO A 99 35.27 14.70 -6.38
N PRO A 100 36.49 14.13 -6.51
CA PRO A 100 37.71 14.85 -6.21
C PRO A 100 37.81 16.13 -7.09
N LEU A 101 38.14 17.24 -6.47
CA LEU A 101 38.24 18.56 -7.14
C LEU A 101 39.32 18.61 -8.22
N VAL A 102 40.28 17.67 -8.21
CA VAL A 102 41.36 17.54 -9.16
C VAL A 102 41.54 16.08 -9.56
N PRO A 103 41.69 15.73 -10.84
CA PRO A 103 42.03 14.37 -11.28
C PRO A 103 43.28 13.85 -10.56
N GLY A 104 43.16 12.71 -9.84
CA GLY A 104 44.27 12.14 -9.04
C GLY A 104 44.44 12.75 -7.65
N GLY A 105 43.55 13.66 -7.21
CA GLY A 105 43.56 14.26 -5.88
C GLY A 105 43.02 13.33 -4.79
N ALA A 106 42.94 13.85 -3.54
CA ALA A 106 42.37 13.13 -2.40
C ALA A 106 40.92 12.67 -2.70
N PRO A 107 40.49 11.51 -2.13
CA PRO A 107 39.12 11.05 -2.28
C PRO A 107 38.10 12.13 -1.96
N GLY A 108 37.00 12.18 -2.73
CA GLY A 108 35.94 13.16 -2.50
C GLY A 108 35.36 13.04 -1.10
N ARG A 109 34.79 14.12 -0.60
CA ARG A 109 34.13 14.13 0.72
C ARG A 109 32.74 13.55 0.60
N THR A 110 32.40 12.61 1.47
CA THR A 110 31.01 12.10 1.63
C THR A 110 30.35 12.85 2.78
N PHE A 111 29.16 13.37 2.52
CA PHE A 111 28.29 14.00 3.52
C PHE A 111 27.07 13.11 3.68
N THR A 112 26.74 12.78 4.92
CA THR A 112 25.54 12.04 5.25
C THR A 112 24.61 12.97 6.04
N THR A 113 23.37 13.06 5.62
CA THR A 113 22.31 13.76 6.37
C THR A 113 21.03 12.92 6.35
N THR A 114 20.28 12.93 7.45
CA THR A 114 18.97 12.29 7.54
C THR A 114 17.91 13.37 7.65
N VAL A 115 16.91 13.30 6.80
CA VAL A 115 15.77 14.22 6.76
C VAL A 115 14.52 13.47 7.20
N PRO A 116 14.03 13.70 8.43
CA PRO A 116 12.75 13.16 8.86
C PRO A 116 11.61 13.92 8.16
N THR A 117 10.63 13.18 7.69
CA THR A 117 9.45 13.75 7.03
C THR A 117 8.19 13.12 7.60
N SER A 118 7.23 13.96 8.00
CA SER A 118 5.92 13.53 8.46
C SER A 118 4.86 14.19 7.60
N ILE A 119 4.03 13.37 6.96
CA ILE A 119 3.04 13.84 5.98
C ILE A 119 1.73 13.15 6.29
N GLU A 120 0.64 13.93 6.25
CA GLU A 120 -0.71 13.40 6.33
C GLU A 120 -1.52 13.77 5.09
N GLY A 121 -2.53 12.96 4.79
CA GLY A 121 -3.37 13.22 3.65
C GLY A 121 -4.64 12.38 3.61
N THR A 122 -5.33 12.47 2.48
CA THR A 122 -6.56 11.71 2.24
C THR A 122 -6.33 10.63 1.18
N VAL A 123 -6.95 9.47 1.38
CA VAL A 123 -6.92 8.34 0.43
C VAL A 123 -8.31 8.12 -0.12
N LYS A 124 -8.38 7.85 -1.41
CA LYS A 124 -9.57 7.35 -2.11
C LYS A 124 -9.16 6.21 -3.03
N GLY A 125 -9.95 5.16 -3.08
CA GLY A 125 -9.64 4.02 -3.94
C GLY A 125 -10.87 3.20 -4.32
N LEU A 126 -10.68 2.36 -5.32
CA LEU A 126 -11.63 1.37 -5.78
C LEU A 126 -10.91 0.03 -5.87
N GLY A 127 -11.63 -1.05 -5.67
CA GLY A 127 -11.05 -2.37 -5.82
C GLY A 127 -12.07 -3.42 -6.24
N VAL A 128 -11.52 -4.54 -6.67
CA VAL A 128 -12.28 -5.71 -7.14
C VAL A 128 -11.65 -6.96 -6.55
N THR A 129 -12.50 -7.82 -5.99
CA THR A 129 -12.09 -9.15 -5.53
C THR A 129 -12.83 -10.22 -6.31
N LEU A 130 -12.08 -11.16 -6.89
CA LEU A 130 -12.59 -12.41 -7.42
C LEU A 130 -12.31 -13.51 -6.40
N ALA A 131 -13.32 -14.26 -5.99
CA ALA A 131 -13.15 -15.34 -5.01
C ALA A 131 -13.94 -16.57 -5.45
N GLY A 132 -13.39 -17.73 -5.17
CA GLY A 132 -14.06 -19.01 -5.42
C GLY A 132 -13.56 -20.06 -4.45
N GLY A 133 -14.35 -21.14 -4.28
CA GLY A 133 -13.99 -22.20 -3.37
C GLY A 133 -14.43 -23.57 -3.89
N TYR A 134 -13.77 -24.59 -3.41
CA TYR A 134 -14.12 -25.98 -3.61
C TYR A 134 -13.92 -26.73 -2.29
N GLU A 135 -15.00 -27.36 -1.81
CA GLU A 135 -15.06 -28.00 -0.49
C GLU A 135 -14.63 -27.03 0.63
N SER A 136 -13.58 -27.40 1.39
CA SER A 136 -13.05 -26.56 2.47
C SER A 136 -11.96 -25.58 2.02
N PHE A 137 -11.62 -25.52 0.74
CA PHE A 137 -10.59 -24.63 0.24
C PHE A 137 -11.18 -23.47 -0.54
N PHE A 138 -10.47 -22.34 -0.53
CA PHE A 138 -10.82 -21.18 -1.34
C PHE A 138 -9.59 -20.50 -1.92
N GLY A 139 -9.81 -19.76 -3.01
CA GLY A 139 -8.87 -18.83 -3.59
C GLY A 139 -9.52 -17.47 -3.80
N ALA A 140 -8.71 -16.42 -3.73
CA ALA A 140 -9.16 -15.08 -4.06
C ALA A 140 -8.04 -14.28 -4.73
N LEU A 141 -8.43 -13.43 -5.69
CA LEU A 141 -7.58 -12.43 -6.32
C LEU A 141 -8.21 -11.06 -6.04
N ASP A 142 -7.40 -10.13 -5.59
CA ASP A 142 -7.84 -8.78 -5.28
C ASP A 142 -6.95 -7.76 -5.98
N VAL A 143 -7.55 -6.73 -6.57
CA VAL A 143 -6.82 -5.60 -7.13
C VAL A 143 -7.46 -4.32 -6.61
N ASN A 144 -6.62 -3.46 -6.05
CA ASN A 144 -6.99 -2.16 -5.52
C ASN A 144 -6.24 -1.04 -6.24
N TRP A 145 -6.96 -0.01 -6.66
CA TRP A 145 -6.41 1.24 -7.19
C TRP A 145 -6.71 2.35 -6.21
N ALA A 146 -5.68 2.96 -5.66
CA ALA A 146 -5.80 4.04 -4.70
C ALA A 146 -5.04 5.29 -5.15
N LYS A 147 -5.52 6.44 -4.69
CA LYS A 147 -4.84 7.74 -4.83
C LYS A 147 -4.81 8.39 -3.47
N ALA A 148 -3.63 8.87 -3.07
CA ALA A 148 -3.45 9.68 -1.89
C ALA A 148 -3.14 11.12 -2.27
N ASP A 149 -3.80 12.06 -1.61
CA ASP A 149 -3.52 13.49 -1.68
C ASP A 149 -2.76 13.85 -0.41
N LEU A 150 -1.47 14.11 -0.55
CA LEU A 150 -0.53 14.37 0.55
C LEU A 150 -0.08 15.84 0.59
N GLY A 151 -0.79 16.73 -0.11
CA GLY A 151 -0.46 18.15 -0.15
C GLY A 151 0.70 18.52 -1.09
N PHE A 152 1.17 17.59 -1.93
CA PHE A 152 2.10 17.85 -3.02
C PHE A 152 1.35 18.18 -4.32
N ASP A 153 2.04 18.79 -5.29
CA ASP A 153 1.47 19.13 -6.59
C ASP A 153 0.98 17.88 -7.35
N GLU A 154 1.55 16.70 -7.08
CA GLU A 154 1.10 15.44 -7.64
C GLU A 154 0.51 14.49 -6.58
N ARG A 155 -0.53 13.75 -6.99
CA ARG A 155 -1.16 12.74 -6.16
C ARG A 155 -0.40 11.43 -6.26
N PHE A 156 -0.14 10.79 -5.12
CA PHE A 156 0.41 9.44 -5.08
C PHE A 156 -0.62 8.45 -5.60
N LYS A 157 -0.17 7.57 -6.49
CA LYS A 157 -0.98 6.48 -7.04
C LYS A 157 -0.44 5.15 -6.52
N ALA A 158 -1.34 4.25 -6.17
CA ALA A 158 -1.00 2.90 -5.76
C ALA A 158 -1.88 1.90 -6.49
N VAL A 159 -1.26 0.84 -6.98
CA VAL A 159 -1.94 -0.37 -7.43
C VAL A 159 -1.45 -1.51 -6.56
N ILE A 160 -2.38 -2.16 -5.88
CA ILE A 160 -2.07 -3.27 -4.98
C ILE A 160 -2.82 -4.49 -5.50
N ALA A 161 -2.09 -5.54 -5.84
CA ALA A 161 -2.66 -6.80 -6.29
C ALA A 161 -2.31 -7.91 -5.30
N SER A 162 -3.28 -8.70 -4.86
CA SER A 162 -3.04 -9.82 -3.96
C SER A 162 -3.70 -11.11 -4.43
N ALA A 163 -3.01 -12.22 -4.21
CA ALA A 163 -3.54 -13.56 -4.35
C ALA A 163 -3.59 -14.22 -2.97
N ARG A 164 -4.69 -14.89 -2.67
CA ARG A 164 -4.92 -15.63 -1.42
C ARG A 164 -5.34 -17.04 -1.74
N ALA A 165 -4.82 -17.98 -0.96
CA ALA A 165 -5.27 -19.37 -0.96
C ALA A 165 -5.43 -19.81 0.49
N GLY A 166 -6.56 -20.45 0.81
CA GLY A 166 -6.88 -20.70 2.18
C GLY A 166 -7.91 -21.80 2.40
N TRP A 167 -8.25 -21.95 3.65
CA TRP A 167 -9.18 -22.95 4.17
C TRP A 167 -10.39 -22.28 4.83
N ASN A 168 -11.56 -22.83 4.55
CA ASN A 168 -12.82 -22.50 5.19
C ASN A 168 -13.14 -23.57 6.24
N GLY A 169 -13.35 -23.15 7.47
CA GLY A 169 -13.72 -24.01 8.56
C GLY A 169 -14.68 -23.34 9.52
N SER A 170 -14.81 -23.90 10.71
CA SER A 170 -15.62 -23.31 11.76
C SER A 170 -14.94 -23.42 13.13
N ALA A 171 -15.18 -22.43 13.98
CA ALA A 171 -14.86 -22.43 15.39
C ALA A 171 -16.17 -22.21 16.18
N ASP A 172 -16.52 -23.12 17.07
CA ASP A 172 -17.79 -23.11 17.83
C ASP A 172 -19.03 -22.95 16.93
N GLY A 173 -19.02 -23.63 15.78
CA GLY A 173 -20.10 -23.57 14.79
C GLY A 173 -20.22 -22.24 14.03
N ARG A 174 -19.21 -21.38 14.11
CA ARG A 174 -19.13 -20.08 13.42
C ARG A 174 -18.06 -20.09 12.35
N PRO A 175 -18.26 -19.46 11.19
CA PRO A 175 -17.29 -19.45 10.11
C PRO A 175 -15.93 -18.89 10.56
N LEU A 176 -14.89 -19.66 10.29
CA LEU A 176 -13.48 -19.29 10.45
C LEU A 176 -12.76 -19.60 9.15
N ARG A 177 -12.04 -18.63 8.63
CA ARG A 177 -11.20 -18.78 7.43
C ARG A 177 -9.77 -18.45 7.78
N ALA A 178 -8.84 -19.18 7.18
CA ALA A 178 -7.41 -18.88 7.29
C ALA A 178 -6.78 -19.00 5.90
N TRP A 179 -5.81 -18.13 5.59
CA TRP A 179 -5.17 -18.11 4.28
C TRP A 179 -3.70 -17.72 4.35
N ALA A 180 -2.95 -18.15 3.34
CA ALA A 180 -1.69 -17.54 2.95
C ALA A 180 -1.97 -16.51 1.84
N ASN A 181 -1.13 -15.47 1.76
CA ASN A 181 -1.23 -14.45 0.72
C ASN A 181 0.11 -14.12 0.10
N LEU A 182 0.04 -13.64 -1.15
CA LEU A 182 1.12 -12.99 -1.88
C LEU A 182 0.56 -11.66 -2.39
N THR A 183 1.24 -10.55 -2.08
CA THR A 183 0.79 -9.21 -2.47
C THR A 183 1.90 -8.47 -3.20
N TYR A 184 1.53 -7.86 -4.32
CA TYR A 184 2.37 -6.98 -5.12
C TYR A 184 1.94 -5.53 -4.91
N TRP A 185 2.91 -4.65 -4.70
CA TRP A 185 2.72 -3.24 -4.42
C TRP A 185 3.39 -2.40 -5.51
N ASP A 186 2.59 -1.75 -6.33
CA ASP A 186 3.03 -0.70 -7.22
C ASP A 186 2.60 0.64 -6.62
N THR A 187 3.52 1.27 -5.90
CA THR A 187 3.27 2.53 -5.19
C THR A 187 4.27 3.60 -5.64
N ALA A 188 4.61 3.61 -6.92
CA ALA A 188 5.48 4.62 -7.48
C ALA A 188 4.90 6.03 -7.24
N ALA A 189 5.74 6.91 -6.76
CA ALA A 189 5.38 8.26 -6.39
C ALA A 189 6.40 9.25 -6.94
N VAL A 190 5.89 10.39 -7.43
CA VAL A 190 6.71 11.56 -7.77
C VAL A 190 6.36 12.67 -6.79
N ALA A 191 7.34 13.10 -6.00
CA ALA A 191 7.20 14.25 -5.11
C ALA A 191 7.92 15.44 -5.72
N ARG A 192 7.24 16.59 -5.81
CA ARG A 192 7.82 17.85 -6.24
C ARG A 192 7.68 18.89 -5.14
N GLY A 193 8.71 19.72 -4.99
CA GLY A 193 8.69 20.75 -3.98
C GLY A 193 9.78 21.78 -4.19
N THR A 194 9.87 22.71 -3.24
CA THR A 194 10.87 23.77 -3.23
C THR A 194 11.60 23.79 -1.89
N VAL A 195 12.91 24.04 -1.92
CA VAL A 195 13.74 24.23 -0.72
C VAL A 195 14.58 25.51 -0.85
N PRO A 196 14.88 26.19 0.25
CA PRO A 196 15.81 27.31 0.23
C PRO A 196 17.21 26.84 -0.25
N ASN A 197 17.82 27.61 -1.15
CA ASN A 197 19.20 27.38 -1.54
C ASN A 197 20.15 28.01 -0.52
N PRO A 198 21.14 27.29 0.04
CA PRO A 198 22.14 27.86 0.94
C PRO A 198 22.89 29.06 0.39
N ASP A 199 23.09 29.12 -0.92
CA ASP A 199 23.78 30.22 -1.62
C ASP A 199 22.82 31.37 -1.99
N GLY A 200 21.59 31.35 -1.54
CA GLY A 200 20.53 32.32 -1.84
C GLY A 200 19.60 31.87 -2.97
N GLY A 201 18.33 32.22 -2.83
CA GLY A 201 17.24 31.84 -3.75
C GLY A 201 16.56 30.53 -3.38
N THR A 202 15.87 29.90 -4.35
CA THR A 202 15.07 28.70 -4.17
C THR A 202 15.49 27.63 -5.17
N LEU A 203 15.60 26.39 -4.71
CA LEU A 203 15.77 25.21 -5.53
C LEU A 203 14.43 24.48 -5.64
N THR A 204 14.11 24.00 -6.83
CA THR A 204 13.03 23.03 -7.04
C THR A 204 13.62 21.63 -7.04
N PHE A 205 12.93 20.68 -6.47
CA PHE A 205 13.30 19.27 -6.53
C PHE A 205 12.15 18.43 -7.05
N GLU A 206 12.50 17.34 -7.70
CA GLU A 206 11.61 16.27 -8.13
C GLU A 206 12.24 14.94 -7.71
N VAL A 207 11.51 14.16 -6.93
CA VAL A 207 11.94 12.84 -6.41
C VAL A 207 11.02 11.78 -6.96
N GLU A 208 11.56 10.83 -7.70
CA GLU A 208 10.85 9.61 -8.07
C GLU A 208 11.23 8.51 -7.08
N GLN A 209 10.20 7.88 -6.48
CA GLN A 209 10.40 6.85 -5.47
C GLN A 209 9.39 5.71 -5.61
N GLY A 210 9.80 4.53 -5.17
CA GLY A 210 8.96 3.34 -5.16
C GLY A 210 9.38 2.34 -4.09
N PRO A 211 8.64 1.24 -3.93
CA PRO A 211 9.02 0.20 -3.00
C PRO A 211 10.27 -0.51 -3.49
N LYS A 212 11.31 -0.60 -2.67
CA LYS A 212 12.54 -1.35 -2.99
C LYS A 212 12.25 -2.85 -3.16
N HIS A 213 11.33 -3.37 -2.36
CA HIS A 213 10.86 -4.75 -2.41
C HIS A 213 9.33 -4.74 -2.59
N PRO A 214 8.83 -4.87 -3.85
CA PRO A 214 7.40 -4.72 -4.12
C PRO A 214 6.56 -5.93 -3.70
N TRP A 215 7.16 -7.07 -3.44
CA TRP A 215 6.46 -8.30 -3.06
C TRP A 215 6.43 -8.50 -1.55
N THR A 216 5.26 -8.85 -1.02
CA THR A 216 5.10 -9.31 0.35
C THR A 216 4.35 -10.64 0.37
N TYR A 217 4.71 -11.51 1.30
CA TYR A 217 4.04 -12.76 1.58
C TYR A 217 3.59 -12.80 3.03
N GLY A 218 2.46 -13.43 3.27
CA GLY A 218 1.87 -13.37 4.59
C GLY A 218 0.76 -14.37 4.82
N ALA A 219 0.03 -14.14 5.89
CA ALA A 219 -1.10 -14.95 6.29
C ALA A 219 -2.19 -14.07 6.91
N GLY A 220 -3.41 -14.60 6.91
CA GLY A 220 -4.52 -13.91 7.52
C GLY A 220 -5.59 -14.87 7.99
N PHE A 221 -6.53 -14.33 8.71
CA PHE A 221 -7.73 -15.04 9.11
C PHE A 221 -8.96 -14.13 9.11
N SER A 222 -10.13 -14.75 9.00
CA SER A 222 -11.43 -14.11 9.14
C SER A 222 -12.27 -14.93 10.09
N TYR A 223 -12.92 -14.28 11.04
CA TYR A 223 -13.88 -14.88 11.95
C TYR A 223 -15.20 -14.13 11.89
N SER A 224 -16.30 -14.87 11.70
CA SER A 224 -17.65 -14.34 11.58
C SER A 224 -18.50 -14.77 12.78
N PRO A 225 -18.43 -14.08 13.93
CA PRO A 225 -19.20 -14.42 15.13
C PRO A 225 -20.71 -14.28 14.94
N LYS A 226 -21.14 -13.52 13.96
CA LYS A 226 -22.52 -13.29 13.55
C LYS A 226 -22.58 -13.25 12.02
N LYS A 227 -23.72 -13.60 11.40
CA LYS A 227 -23.90 -13.51 9.93
C LYS A 227 -23.71 -12.11 9.37
N TRP A 228 -23.95 -11.09 10.18
CA TRP A 228 -23.84 -9.69 9.82
C TRP A 228 -22.49 -9.05 10.22
N PHE A 229 -21.52 -9.81 10.79
CA PHE A 229 -20.25 -9.25 11.24
C PHE A 229 -19.08 -10.17 10.92
N ASP A 230 -18.10 -9.64 10.19
CA ASP A 230 -16.82 -10.28 9.89
C ASP A 230 -15.69 -9.51 10.54
N PHE A 231 -14.74 -10.19 11.14
CA PHE A 231 -13.50 -9.64 11.64
C PHE A 231 -12.34 -10.26 10.88
N ASN A 232 -11.59 -9.44 10.13
CA ASN A 232 -10.50 -9.91 9.30
C ASN A 232 -9.17 -9.33 9.78
N VAL A 233 -8.13 -10.16 9.82
CA VAL A 233 -6.75 -9.76 10.09
C VAL A 233 -5.86 -10.35 9.01
N ASP A 234 -4.92 -9.54 8.53
CA ASP A 234 -3.94 -9.92 7.52
C ASP A 234 -2.59 -9.35 7.91
N VAL A 235 -1.53 -10.15 7.83
CA VAL A 235 -0.16 -9.75 8.16
C VAL A 235 0.79 -10.29 7.10
N GLY A 236 1.87 -9.56 6.84
CA GLY A 236 2.87 -10.03 5.89
C GLY A 236 4.20 -9.32 6.02
N VAL A 237 5.22 -9.89 5.36
CA VAL A 237 6.59 -9.40 5.34
C VAL A 237 7.13 -9.42 3.91
N ASP A 238 8.15 -8.60 3.64
CA ASP A 238 8.86 -8.58 2.34
C ASP A 238 10.15 -9.40 2.35
N GLY A 239 10.53 -9.95 3.52
CA GLY A 239 11.78 -10.71 3.70
C GLY A 239 13.03 -9.83 3.86
N HIS A 240 12.90 -8.50 3.89
CA HIS A 240 14.01 -7.54 3.99
C HIS A 240 13.81 -6.53 5.14
N GLY A 241 12.95 -6.86 6.10
CA GLY A 241 12.65 -6.02 7.25
C GLY A 241 11.34 -5.24 7.12
N GLY A 242 10.73 -5.20 5.94
CA GLY A 242 9.41 -4.63 5.74
C GLY A 242 8.30 -5.58 6.19
N TRP A 243 7.22 -5.01 6.72
CA TRP A 243 6.05 -5.74 7.20
C TRP A 243 4.78 -4.90 7.13
N TYR A 244 3.64 -5.57 7.12
CA TYR A 244 2.35 -4.91 7.25
C TYR A 244 1.40 -5.67 8.16
N VAL A 245 0.42 -4.93 8.68
CA VAL A 245 -0.76 -5.48 9.33
C VAL A 245 -2.00 -4.74 8.84
N ALA A 246 -3.06 -5.48 8.55
CA ALA A 246 -4.37 -4.96 8.23
C ALA A 246 -5.42 -5.57 9.18
N ILE A 247 -6.31 -4.74 9.73
CA ILE A 247 -7.42 -5.13 10.58
C ILE A 247 -8.68 -4.55 9.98
N VAL A 248 -9.65 -5.41 9.67
CA VAL A 248 -10.84 -5.00 8.90
C VAL A 248 -12.10 -5.64 9.52
N PRO A 249 -12.70 -5.03 10.54
CA PRO A 249 -14.08 -5.33 10.92
C PRO A 249 -15.05 -4.87 9.84
N VAL A 250 -16.03 -5.70 9.50
CA VAL A 250 -17.05 -5.43 8.46
C VAL A 250 -18.43 -5.77 8.99
N ILE A 251 -19.36 -4.85 8.86
CA ILE A 251 -20.79 -5.09 9.06
C ILE A 251 -21.41 -5.39 7.69
N ARG A 252 -22.22 -6.46 7.63
CA ARG A 252 -22.87 -6.92 6.38
C ARG A 252 -24.38 -6.91 6.51
N PHE A 253 -25.07 -6.61 5.41
CA PHE A 253 -26.53 -6.53 5.33
C PHE A 253 -27.03 -6.75 3.89
#